data_4b9ed90c1cbbc269be510b39f7dea508
#
_entry.id   4b9ed90c1cbbc269be510b39f7dea508
#
_cell.length_a   1.000
_cell.length_b   1.000
_cell.length_c   1.000
_cell.angle_alpha   90.00
_cell.angle_beta   90.00
_cell.angle_gamma   90.00
#
_symmetry.space_group_name_H-M   'P 1'
#
loop_
_entity.id
_entity.type
_entity.pdbx_description
1 polymer ?
#
loop_
_entity_poly.entity_id
_entity_poly.type
_entity_poly.pdbx_seq_one_letter_code
_entity_poly.pdbx_strand_id
1 'polypeptide(L)'
;MLNKNNISVGITPTGWTNDDYPSLGDHISFGQCVSEMAMAGFEGCSIGHKFPKDLDILKSELDRRGLRVSEPWASTYFTVNNMHERTIEDFKKTMAKIKYMGADVMVVAELGHAVHQQPVPPIANKPMFSEEQWKVLIS
;
A
#
# COMPACT_ATOMS: atom_id res chain seq x y z
N MET A 1 -26.69 4.57 14.20
CA MET A 1 -26.60 4.65 12.72
C MET A 1 -25.34 5.41 12.34
N LEU A 2 -24.54 4.89 11.41
CA LEU A 2 -23.40 5.62 10.86
C LEU A 2 -23.93 6.81 10.06
N ASN A 3 -23.41 7.99 10.35
CA ASN A 3 -23.72 9.19 9.57
C ASN A 3 -22.89 9.15 8.28
N LYS A 4 -23.53 9.09 7.12
CA LYS A 4 -22.86 9.05 5.81
C LYS A 4 -21.90 10.23 5.59
N ASN A 5 -22.14 11.35 6.24
CA ASN A 5 -21.27 12.54 6.14
C ASN A 5 -19.93 12.39 6.88
N ASN A 6 -19.77 11.33 7.67
CA ASN A 6 -18.54 11.04 8.42
C ASN A 6 -17.78 9.82 7.90
N ILE A 7 -18.17 9.32 6.72
CA ILE A 7 -17.55 8.14 6.11
C ILE A 7 -16.95 8.58 4.79
N SER A 8 -15.64 8.40 4.63
CA SER A 8 -14.93 8.51 3.36
C SER A 8 -14.60 7.13 2.84
N VAL A 9 -14.78 6.91 1.56
CA VAL A 9 -14.53 5.61 0.93
C VAL A 9 -13.30 5.72 0.04
N GLY A 10 -12.29 4.90 0.33
CA GLY A 10 -11.07 4.76 -0.47
C GLY A 10 -11.03 3.42 -1.19
N ILE A 11 -10.13 3.31 -2.17
CA ILE A 11 -9.90 2.08 -2.93
C ILE A 11 -8.42 1.89 -3.24
N THR A 12 -7.99 0.64 -3.37
CA THR A 12 -6.65 0.31 -3.86
C THR A 12 -6.62 0.24 -5.39
N PRO A 13 -5.49 0.51 -6.06
CA PRO A 13 -5.36 0.38 -7.51
C PRO A 13 -5.40 -1.07 -8.00
N THR A 14 -5.47 -2.05 -7.12
CA THR A 14 -5.36 -3.50 -7.44
C THR A 14 -6.41 -3.99 -8.45
N GLY A 15 -7.56 -3.31 -8.54
CA GLY A 15 -8.59 -3.59 -9.55
C GLY A 15 -8.22 -3.16 -10.97
N TRP A 16 -7.22 -2.30 -11.13
CA TRP A 16 -6.72 -1.79 -12.42
C TRP A 16 -5.32 -2.30 -12.74
N THR A 17 -4.45 -2.30 -11.76
CA THR A 17 -3.04 -2.69 -11.88
C THR A 17 -2.63 -3.47 -10.64
N ASN A 18 -1.72 -4.41 -10.79
CA ASN A 18 -1.32 -5.26 -9.68
C ASN A 18 0.19 -5.16 -9.41
N ASP A 19 0.58 -4.84 -8.18
CA ASP A 19 1.97 -4.65 -7.80
C ASP A 19 2.73 -5.99 -7.72
N ASP A 20 2.01 -7.09 -7.42
CA ASP A 20 2.60 -8.44 -7.36
C ASP A 20 2.67 -9.11 -8.73
N TYR A 21 1.77 -8.72 -9.65
CA TYR A 21 1.72 -9.21 -11.03
C TYR A 21 1.63 -8.04 -12.01
N PRO A 22 2.75 -7.34 -12.27
CA PRO A 22 2.75 -6.10 -13.06
C PRO A 22 2.19 -6.23 -14.49
N SER A 23 2.14 -7.44 -15.04
CA SER A 23 1.51 -7.70 -16.34
C SER A 23 -0.03 -7.60 -16.29
N LEU A 24 -0.65 -7.74 -15.12
CA LEU A 24 -2.08 -7.52 -14.96
C LEU A 24 -2.39 -6.02 -14.98
N GLY A 25 -3.16 -5.60 -15.99
CA GLY A 25 -3.51 -4.21 -16.17
C GLY A 25 -2.36 -3.34 -16.70
N ASP A 26 -1.34 -3.93 -17.34
CA ASP A 26 -0.17 -3.18 -17.86
C ASP A 26 -0.56 -2.11 -18.88
N HIS A 27 -1.62 -2.33 -19.64
CA HIS A 27 -2.19 -1.38 -20.60
C HIS A 27 -2.94 -0.20 -19.92
N ILE A 28 -3.28 -0.30 -18.63
CA ILE A 28 -4.01 0.75 -17.91
C ILE A 28 -3.00 1.77 -17.38
N SER A 29 -3.16 3.02 -17.78
CA SER A 29 -2.31 4.11 -17.30
C SER A 29 -2.71 4.56 -15.87
N PHE A 30 -1.77 5.19 -15.16
CA PHE A 30 -2.05 5.87 -13.91
C PHE A 30 -3.23 6.85 -14.04
N GLY A 31 -3.20 7.71 -15.08
CA GLY A 31 -4.24 8.71 -15.30
C GLY A 31 -5.64 8.11 -15.50
N GLN A 32 -5.74 6.97 -16.21
CA GLN A 32 -6.98 6.23 -16.36
C GLN A 32 -7.45 5.66 -15.01
N CYS A 33 -6.57 4.98 -14.30
CA CYS A 33 -6.86 4.37 -13.00
C CYS A 33 -7.48 5.38 -12.03
N VAL A 34 -6.81 6.51 -11.77
CA VAL A 34 -7.31 7.51 -10.81
C VAL A 34 -8.54 8.27 -11.32
N SER A 35 -8.70 8.41 -12.63
CA SER A 35 -9.92 9.02 -13.19
C SER A 35 -11.14 8.12 -13.01
N GLU A 36 -11.00 6.82 -13.22
CA GLU A 36 -12.07 5.85 -13.00
C GLU A 36 -12.41 5.71 -11.51
N MET A 37 -11.43 5.75 -10.61
CA MET A 37 -11.67 5.82 -9.17
C MET A 37 -12.53 7.03 -8.79
N ALA A 38 -12.18 8.20 -9.28
CA ALA A 38 -12.94 9.42 -9.02
C ALA A 38 -14.37 9.36 -9.61
N MET A 39 -14.52 8.87 -10.84
CA MET A 39 -15.83 8.70 -11.48
C MET A 39 -16.71 7.68 -10.74
N ALA A 40 -16.13 6.68 -10.12
CA ALA A 40 -16.84 5.72 -9.29
C ALA A 40 -17.25 6.28 -7.92
N GLY A 41 -16.85 7.51 -7.59
CA GLY A 41 -17.23 8.21 -6.37
C GLY A 41 -16.34 7.92 -5.16
N PHE A 42 -15.15 7.37 -5.36
CA PHE A 42 -14.17 7.23 -4.28
C PHE A 42 -13.55 8.59 -3.94
N GLU A 43 -13.25 8.80 -2.66
CA GLU A 43 -12.65 10.03 -2.13
C GLU A 43 -11.15 9.86 -1.86
N GLY A 44 -10.64 8.63 -1.89
CA GLY A 44 -9.24 8.34 -1.65
C GLY A 44 -8.76 7.06 -2.31
N CYS A 45 -7.44 6.94 -2.40
CA CYS A 45 -6.82 5.72 -2.90
C CYS A 45 -5.49 5.44 -2.20
N SER A 46 -5.07 4.18 -2.19
CA SER A 46 -3.69 3.83 -1.89
C SER A 46 -2.78 4.07 -3.11
N ILE A 47 -1.47 4.00 -2.89
CA ILE A 47 -0.46 4.26 -3.92
C ILE A 47 -0.04 2.92 -4.54
N GLY A 48 -0.09 2.83 -5.87
CA GLY A 48 0.38 1.66 -6.63
C GLY A 48 1.67 1.93 -7.41
N HIS A 49 2.27 0.89 -7.97
CA HIS A 49 3.58 0.95 -8.65
C HIS A 49 3.62 1.90 -9.86
N LYS A 50 2.48 2.15 -10.52
CA LYS A 50 2.38 3.06 -11.68
C LYS A 50 2.22 4.53 -11.29
N PHE A 51 2.08 4.81 -10.01
CA PHE A 51 1.87 6.18 -9.55
C PHE A 51 3.17 7.00 -9.66
N PRO A 52 3.08 8.30 -9.97
CA PRO A 52 4.24 9.18 -10.00
C PRO A 52 5.08 9.08 -8.72
N LYS A 53 6.40 8.98 -8.88
CA LYS A 53 7.34 8.98 -7.74
C LYS A 53 7.58 10.38 -7.17
N ASP A 54 7.38 11.40 -8.01
CA ASP A 54 7.37 12.79 -7.60
C ASP A 54 6.07 13.09 -6.87
N LEU A 55 6.19 13.47 -5.60
CA LEU A 55 5.04 13.66 -4.71
C LEU A 55 4.22 14.91 -5.05
N ASP A 56 4.83 15.94 -5.62
CA ASP A 56 4.12 17.15 -6.05
C ASP A 56 3.26 16.85 -7.27
N ILE A 57 3.80 16.10 -8.22
CA ILE A 57 3.06 15.63 -9.38
C ILE A 57 1.91 14.72 -8.93
N LEU A 58 2.19 13.75 -8.07
CA LEU A 58 1.19 12.83 -7.56
C LEU A 58 0.06 13.57 -6.85
N LYS A 59 0.42 14.49 -5.95
CA LYS A 59 -0.56 15.28 -5.21
C LYS A 59 -1.44 16.12 -6.13
N SER A 60 -0.83 16.82 -7.09
CA SER A 60 -1.57 17.62 -8.08
C SER A 60 -2.53 16.77 -8.91
N GLU A 61 -2.12 15.56 -9.31
CA GLU A 61 -2.95 14.66 -10.12
C GLU A 61 -4.15 14.11 -9.32
N LEU A 62 -3.96 13.81 -8.03
CA LEU A 62 -5.04 13.36 -7.16
C LEU A 62 -5.99 14.53 -6.81
N ASP A 63 -5.44 15.67 -6.41
CA ASP A 63 -6.23 16.88 -6.04
C ASP A 63 -7.16 17.31 -7.17
N ARG A 64 -6.71 17.28 -8.43
CA ARG A 64 -7.55 17.59 -9.60
C ARG A 64 -8.78 16.72 -9.74
N ARG A 65 -8.74 15.51 -9.16
CA ARG A 65 -9.83 14.53 -9.24
C ARG A 65 -10.63 14.41 -7.95
N GLY A 66 -10.32 15.25 -6.95
CA GLY A 66 -10.93 15.18 -5.64
C GLY A 66 -10.53 13.93 -4.85
N LEU A 67 -9.42 13.29 -5.23
CA LEU A 67 -8.87 12.14 -4.52
C LEU A 67 -7.79 12.56 -3.53
N ARG A 68 -7.64 11.80 -2.46
CA ARG A 68 -6.53 11.90 -1.51
C ARG A 68 -5.85 10.55 -1.32
N VAL A 69 -4.64 10.54 -0.80
CA VAL A 69 -4.02 9.30 -0.34
C VAL A 69 -4.74 8.85 0.92
N SER A 70 -5.24 7.61 0.94
CA SER A 70 -5.98 7.05 2.07
C SER A 70 -5.10 6.24 3.01
N GLU A 71 -4.67 5.06 2.59
CA GLU A 71 -3.91 4.11 3.42
C GLU A 71 -2.80 3.43 2.60
N PRO A 72 -1.68 4.11 2.36
CA PRO A 72 -0.56 3.53 1.64
C PRO A 72 0.05 2.36 2.40
N TRP A 73 0.61 1.42 1.65
CA TRP A 73 1.19 0.20 2.16
C TRP A 73 2.62 0.39 2.63
N ALA A 74 2.97 -0.28 3.74
CA ALA A 74 4.36 -0.47 4.17
C ALA A 74 4.63 -1.93 4.53
N SER A 75 5.66 -2.50 3.92
CA SER A 75 6.16 -3.83 4.26
C SER A 75 7.15 -3.73 5.42
N THR A 76 7.05 -4.67 6.35
CA THR A 76 8.02 -4.83 7.45
C THR A 76 8.69 -6.19 7.39
N TYR A 77 9.87 -6.28 7.97
CA TYR A 77 10.72 -7.48 7.94
C TYR A 77 11.36 -7.72 9.31
N PHE A 78 10.61 -7.50 10.39
CA PHE A 78 11.11 -7.64 11.75
C PHE A 78 11.51 -9.07 12.11
N THR A 79 10.88 -10.07 11.50
CA THR A 79 11.18 -11.48 11.72
C THR A 79 12.39 -11.99 10.95
N VAL A 80 12.99 -11.16 10.10
CA VAL A 80 14.22 -11.48 9.35
C VAL A 80 15.43 -10.94 10.09
N ASN A 81 16.42 -11.80 10.31
CA ASN A 81 17.66 -11.42 10.99
C ASN A 81 18.33 -10.20 10.32
N ASN A 82 18.80 -9.27 11.15
CA ASN A 82 19.49 -8.04 10.73
C ASN A 82 18.65 -7.05 9.89
N MET A 83 17.32 -7.24 9.82
CA MET A 83 16.45 -6.32 9.08
C MET A 83 15.73 -5.30 9.97
N HIS A 84 15.84 -5.41 11.28
CA HIS A 84 15.07 -4.59 12.23
C HIS A 84 15.32 -3.08 12.02
N GLU A 85 16.56 -2.65 12.12
CA GLU A 85 16.92 -1.22 11.97
C GLU A 85 16.54 -0.68 10.59
N ARG A 86 16.85 -1.44 9.55
CA ARG A 86 16.49 -1.08 8.17
C ARG A 86 14.97 -0.96 8.00
N THR A 87 14.21 -1.88 8.57
CA THR A 87 12.74 -1.84 8.53
C THR A 87 12.22 -0.56 9.18
N ILE A 88 12.75 -0.17 10.35
CA ILE A 88 12.39 1.08 11.01
C ILE A 88 12.75 2.31 10.18
N GLU A 89 13.94 2.34 9.57
CA GLU A 89 14.34 3.46 8.72
C GLU A 89 13.45 3.62 7.49
N ASP A 90 13.16 2.53 6.80
CA ASP A 90 12.31 2.54 5.61
C ASP A 90 10.85 2.88 5.96
N PHE A 91 10.38 2.41 7.10
CA PHE A 91 9.08 2.78 7.66
C PHE A 91 8.99 4.30 7.93
N LYS A 92 10.00 4.88 8.60
CA LYS A 92 10.06 6.34 8.86
C LYS A 92 10.08 7.15 7.57
N LYS A 93 10.82 6.72 6.54
CA LYS A 93 10.83 7.36 5.23
C LYS A 93 9.44 7.32 4.58
N THR A 94 8.77 6.16 4.66
CA THR A 94 7.40 6.01 4.14
C THR A 94 6.43 6.91 4.91
N MET A 95 6.50 6.93 6.25
CA MET A 95 5.69 7.85 7.06
C MET A 95 5.86 9.32 6.67
N ALA A 96 7.10 9.76 6.43
CA ALA A 96 7.35 11.14 6.00
C ALA A 96 6.69 11.46 4.65
N LYS A 97 6.75 10.53 3.70
CA LYS A 97 6.09 10.67 2.39
C LYS A 97 4.58 10.76 2.51
N ILE A 98 3.96 9.84 3.26
CA ILE A 98 2.50 9.82 3.39
C ILE A 98 1.97 11.03 4.15
N LYS A 99 2.72 11.49 5.16
CA LYS A 99 2.39 12.72 5.88
C LYS A 99 2.43 13.94 4.95
N TYR A 100 3.43 14.01 4.06
CA TYR A 100 3.50 15.03 3.02
C TYR A 100 2.28 15.00 2.11
N MET A 101 1.77 13.79 1.78
CA MET A 101 0.56 13.60 0.98
C MET A 101 -0.74 13.81 1.75
N GLY A 102 -0.67 14.13 3.06
CA GLY A 102 -1.84 14.39 3.91
C GLY A 102 -2.54 13.13 4.42
N ALA A 103 -1.89 11.96 4.37
CA ALA A 103 -2.45 10.73 4.93
C ALA A 103 -2.03 10.55 6.39
N ASP A 104 -2.99 10.07 7.21
CA ASP A 104 -2.82 9.83 8.65
C ASP A 104 -2.80 8.35 9.01
N VAL A 105 -3.08 7.48 8.05
CA VAL A 105 -3.18 6.02 8.24
C VAL A 105 -2.25 5.32 7.26
N MET A 106 -1.65 4.23 7.69
CA MET A 106 -0.82 3.36 6.87
C MET A 106 -1.19 1.90 7.14
N VAL A 107 -1.31 1.10 6.09
CA VAL A 107 -1.45 -0.35 6.19
C VAL A 107 -0.06 -0.97 6.28
N VAL A 108 0.13 -1.82 7.28
CA VAL A 108 1.42 -2.46 7.56
C VAL A 108 1.25 -3.97 7.52
N ALA A 109 2.19 -4.65 6.89
CA ALA A 109 2.26 -6.11 6.93
C ALA A 109 3.71 -6.59 7.13
N GLU A 110 3.85 -7.58 8.02
CA GLU A 110 5.12 -8.31 8.18
C GLU A 110 5.28 -9.30 7.03
N LEU A 111 6.28 -9.09 6.20
CA LEU A 111 6.58 -9.88 5.00
C LEU A 111 7.87 -10.70 5.11
N GLY A 112 8.48 -10.78 6.29
CA GLY A 112 9.78 -11.39 6.49
C GLY A 112 9.90 -12.82 5.96
N HIS A 113 8.83 -13.58 5.95
CA HIS A 113 8.78 -14.96 5.47
C HIS A 113 7.67 -15.19 4.43
N ALA A 114 7.10 -14.11 3.89
CA ALA A 114 6.02 -14.23 2.91
C ALA A 114 6.52 -14.85 1.61
N VAL A 115 5.65 -15.62 0.96
CA VAL A 115 5.94 -16.29 -0.31
C VAL A 115 5.27 -15.60 -1.52
N HIS A 116 4.62 -14.44 -1.30
CA HIS A 116 4.10 -13.64 -2.39
C HIS A 116 5.24 -13.24 -3.35
N GLN A 117 4.94 -13.07 -4.62
CA GLN A 117 5.90 -12.82 -5.71
C GLN A 117 6.93 -13.94 -5.94
N GLN A 118 6.85 -15.06 -5.22
CA GLN A 118 7.67 -16.24 -5.50
C GLN A 118 6.93 -17.18 -6.46
N PRO A 119 7.67 -17.96 -7.28
CA PRO A 119 7.06 -18.89 -8.23
C PRO A 119 6.57 -20.18 -7.54
N VAL A 120 5.80 -20.03 -6.47
CA VAL A 120 5.23 -21.13 -5.68
C VAL A 120 3.76 -20.84 -5.39
N PRO A 121 2.88 -21.86 -5.28
CA PRO A 121 1.49 -21.66 -4.90
C PRO A 121 1.40 -21.04 -3.49
N PRO A 122 0.89 -19.79 -3.35
CA PRO A 122 0.98 -19.07 -2.06
C PRO A 122 0.19 -19.74 -0.93
N ILE A 123 -0.98 -20.29 -1.24
CA ILE A 123 -1.85 -20.92 -0.22
C ILE A 123 -1.21 -22.19 0.33
N ALA A 124 -0.63 -23.03 -0.55
CA ALA A 124 0.02 -24.29 -0.15
C ALA A 124 1.34 -24.09 0.59
N ASN A 125 1.98 -22.93 0.39
CA ASN A 125 3.29 -22.62 0.96
C ASN A 125 3.24 -21.45 1.96
N LYS A 126 2.07 -21.13 2.47
CA LYS A 126 1.90 -20.07 3.48
C LYS A 126 2.78 -20.40 4.71
N PRO A 127 3.71 -19.49 5.08
CA PRO A 127 4.56 -19.72 6.23
C PRO A 127 3.76 -19.70 7.53
N MET A 128 4.19 -20.49 8.48
CA MET A 128 3.71 -20.44 9.87
C MET A 128 4.87 -20.01 10.75
N PHE A 129 4.67 -18.99 11.54
CA PHE A 129 5.68 -18.51 12.47
C PHE A 129 5.89 -19.50 13.62
N SER A 130 7.15 -19.71 14.00
CA SER A 130 7.49 -20.36 15.27
C SER A 130 7.17 -19.43 16.44
N GLU A 131 7.16 -19.99 17.67
CA GLU A 131 6.96 -19.17 18.86
C GLU A 131 8.04 -18.08 19.02
N GLU A 132 9.28 -18.39 18.62
CA GLU A 132 10.40 -17.43 18.64
C GLU A 132 10.16 -16.28 17.66
N GLN A 133 9.69 -16.57 16.45
CA GLN A 133 9.35 -15.56 15.45
C GLN A 133 8.21 -14.66 15.93
N TRP A 134 7.19 -15.24 16.57
CA TRP A 134 6.12 -14.47 17.19
C TRP A 134 6.64 -13.56 18.31
N LYS A 135 7.54 -14.04 19.17
CA LYS A 135 8.15 -13.21 20.22
C LYS A 135 8.93 -12.04 19.62
N VAL A 136 9.67 -12.26 18.55
CA VAL A 136 10.41 -11.18 17.86
C VAL A 136 9.44 -10.14 17.25
N LEU A 137 8.32 -10.58 16.70
CA LEU A 137 7.36 -9.66 16.08
C LEU A 137 6.63 -8.77 17.10
N ILE A 138 6.42 -9.24 18.31
CA ILE A 138 5.67 -8.53 19.36
C ILE A 138 6.55 -7.80 20.39
N SER A 139 7.87 -7.91 20.29
CA SER A 139 8.84 -7.23 21.16
C SER A 139 9.11 -5.80 20.70
#